data_8323e9515b3729bd3e3ac56fee5713ed
#
_entry.id   8323e9515b3729bd3e3ac56fee5713ed
#
_cell.length_a   1.000
_cell.length_b   1.000
_cell.length_c   1.000
_cell.angle_alpha   90.00
_cell.angle_beta   90.00
_cell.angle_gamma   90.00
#
_symmetry.space_group_name_H-M   'P 1'
#
loop_
_entity.id
_entity.type
_entity.pdbx_description
1 polymer ?
#
loop_
_entity_poly.entity_id
_entity_poly.type
_entity_poly.pdbx_seq_one_letter_code
_entity_poly.pdbx_strand_id
1 'polypeptide(L)'
;EIRFNKSMSFKQIEEFRGFNQRIGQSDNVTLVLGAGNVSSIPFLDTLFHLVAKRSAILLKLNPVNDYLLPVFEKVFAEFIERGFISVVNGNLNTSRYLTKHRSIDAIHLTGSNYTYENIVYDRELTDKERSLSTLTKLNKKPIFSELGNVTPIIIHPGKWSNSELKFQARKIATAKLNNSGFNCIAAQVIVLPKGWRSTEK
;
A
#
# COMPACT_ATOMS: atom_id res chain seq x y z
N GLU A 1 -15.73 14.54 1.92
CA GLU A 1 -16.32 14.53 3.26
C GLU A 1 -16.28 13.09 3.80
N ILE A 2 -15.60 12.87 4.92
CA ILE A 2 -15.58 11.56 5.59
C ILE A 2 -16.78 11.53 6.54
N ARG A 3 -17.68 10.55 6.34
CA ARG A 3 -18.84 10.36 7.20
C ARG A 3 -18.68 9.08 8.01
N PHE A 4 -18.97 9.18 9.30
CA PHE A 4 -19.04 8.00 10.16
C PHE A 4 -20.40 7.29 9.95
N ASN A 5 -20.38 5.96 9.89
CA ASN A 5 -21.60 5.15 9.72
C ASN A 5 -22.57 5.22 10.92
N LYS A 6 -22.12 5.77 12.06
CA LYS A 6 -22.91 6.00 13.27
C LYS A 6 -22.58 7.39 13.79
N SER A 7 -23.55 8.02 14.45
CA SER A 7 -23.27 9.25 15.18
C SER A 7 -22.29 8.95 16.31
N MET A 8 -21.14 9.59 16.26
CA MET A 8 -20.10 9.46 17.29
C MET A 8 -20.03 10.78 18.07
N SER A 9 -19.92 10.68 19.39
CA SER A 9 -19.64 11.85 20.23
C SER A 9 -18.22 12.35 19.99
N PHE A 10 -17.96 13.63 20.28
CA PHE A 10 -16.62 14.20 20.18
C PHE A 10 -15.59 13.40 21.02
N LYS A 11 -16.00 12.93 22.21
CA LYS A 11 -15.17 12.10 23.08
C LYS A 11 -14.77 10.77 22.43
N GLN A 12 -15.71 10.11 21.74
CA GLN A 12 -15.41 8.88 21.00
C GLN A 12 -14.46 9.14 19.84
N ILE A 13 -14.61 10.27 19.12
CA ILE A 13 -13.68 10.66 18.04
C ILE A 13 -12.29 10.89 18.61
N GLU A 14 -12.15 11.57 19.75
CA GLU A 14 -10.86 11.79 20.41
C GLU A 14 -10.21 10.48 20.88
N GLU A 15 -10.98 9.51 21.35
CA GLU A 15 -10.49 8.19 21.75
C GLU A 15 -9.94 7.39 20.57
N PHE A 16 -10.44 7.63 19.34
CA PHE A 16 -9.95 7.00 18.11
C PHE A 16 -8.79 7.75 17.44
N ARG A 17 -8.47 8.95 17.89
CA ARG A 17 -7.26 9.65 17.39
C ARG A 17 -6.02 8.88 17.77
N GLY A 18 -5.15 8.63 16.79
CA GLY A 18 -3.91 7.85 16.99
C GLY A 18 -3.01 8.36 18.14
N PHE A 19 -3.13 9.63 18.53
CA PHE A 19 -2.44 10.21 19.68
C PHE A 19 -2.95 9.71 21.04
N ASN A 20 -4.21 9.33 21.13
CA ASN A 20 -4.86 8.92 22.38
C ASN A 20 -4.95 7.39 22.55
N GLN A 21 -4.40 6.62 21.65
CA GLN A 21 -4.25 5.20 21.89
C GLN A 21 -3.34 5.02 23.12
N ARG A 22 -3.90 4.37 24.13
CA ARG A 22 -3.28 4.20 25.46
C ARG A 22 -1.82 3.81 25.33
N ILE A 23 -0.96 4.43 26.15
CA ILE A 23 0.44 4.08 26.32
C ILE A 23 0.49 2.67 26.94
N GLY A 24 0.38 1.65 26.11
CA GLY A 24 0.64 0.28 26.46
C GLY A 24 1.87 -0.18 25.70
N GLN A 25 2.75 -0.92 26.34
CA GLN A 25 3.79 -1.64 25.62
C GLN A 25 3.08 -2.60 24.66
N SER A 26 3.41 -2.51 23.39
CA SER A 26 3.01 -3.52 22.40
C SER A 26 4.26 -4.38 22.18
N ASP A 27 4.22 -5.61 22.59
CA ASP A 27 5.28 -6.61 22.31
C ASP A 27 5.18 -7.13 20.85
N ASN A 28 4.34 -6.53 20.03
CA ASN A 28 4.07 -6.97 18.67
C ASN A 28 5.21 -6.64 17.72
N VAL A 29 5.52 -7.58 16.86
CA VAL A 29 6.45 -7.41 15.75
C VAL A 29 5.68 -7.38 14.43
N THR A 30 5.78 -6.28 13.71
CA THR A 30 5.20 -6.16 12.36
C THR A 30 6.28 -6.37 11.31
N LEU A 31 6.04 -7.34 10.42
CA LEU A 31 6.82 -7.51 9.20
C LEU A 31 6.32 -6.50 8.16
N VAL A 32 7.18 -5.58 7.74
CA VAL A 32 6.92 -4.69 6.61
C VAL A 32 7.60 -5.26 5.37
N LEU A 33 6.80 -5.69 4.39
CA LEU A 33 7.27 -6.10 3.07
C LEU A 33 7.31 -4.85 2.18
N GLY A 34 8.50 -4.32 2.00
CA GLY A 34 8.71 -3.03 1.33
C GLY A 34 8.30 -3.05 -0.12
N ALA A 35 7.68 -1.96 -0.58
CA ALA A 35 7.34 -1.74 -1.98
C ALA A 35 8.59 -1.62 -2.86
N GLY A 36 8.48 -2.10 -4.11
CA GLY A 36 9.57 -2.02 -5.08
C GLY A 36 9.51 -0.80 -6.01
N ASN A 37 8.35 -0.17 -6.12
CA ASN A 37 8.10 0.86 -7.12
C ASN A 37 8.48 2.29 -6.70
N VAL A 38 8.43 2.59 -5.40
CA VAL A 38 8.78 3.90 -4.84
C VAL A 38 9.62 3.72 -3.59
N SER A 39 10.83 4.24 -3.59
CA SER A 39 11.83 4.03 -2.52
C SER A 39 11.44 4.61 -1.16
N SER A 40 10.59 5.63 -1.11
CA SER A 40 10.12 6.23 0.14
C SER A 40 9.00 5.47 0.82
N ILE A 41 8.26 4.60 0.12
CA ILE A 41 7.13 3.86 0.69
C ILE A 41 7.58 2.94 1.85
N PRO A 42 8.61 2.11 1.71
CA PRO A 42 9.05 1.26 2.82
C PRO A 42 9.44 2.05 4.08
N PHE A 43 9.98 3.26 3.91
CA PHE A 43 10.29 4.16 5.02
C PHE A 43 9.02 4.64 5.73
N LEU A 44 8.03 5.12 4.97
CA LEU A 44 6.77 5.62 5.51
C LEU A 44 5.94 4.52 6.18
N ASP A 45 5.86 3.35 5.57
CA ASP A 45 5.19 2.17 6.14
C ASP A 45 5.83 1.76 7.46
N THR A 46 7.17 1.76 7.52
CA THR A 46 7.93 1.47 8.75
C THR A 46 7.61 2.47 9.85
N LEU A 47 7.65 3.77 9.55
CA LEU A 47 7.31 4.81 10.53
C LEU A 47 5.86 4.73 10.99
N PHE A 48 4.92 4.45 10.07
CA PHE A 48 3.52 4.30 10.43
C PHE A 48 3.32 3.16 11.46
N HIS A 49 3.90 2.00 11.22
CA HIS A 49 3.76 0.88 12.14
C HIS A 49 4.53 1.07 13.44
N LEU A 50 5.71 1.69 13.38
CA LEU A 50 6.50 2.00 14.57
C LEU A 50 5.76 3.00 15.48
N VAL A 51 5.30 4.11 14.91
CA VAL A 51 4.75 5.25 15.69
C VAL A 51 3.25 5.08 15.95
N ALA A 52 2.46 4.87 14.91
CA ALA A 52 0.99 4.82 15.05
C ALA A 52 0.49 3.48 15.59
N LYS A 53 1.17 2.38 15.26
CA LYS A 53 0.81 1.02 15.73
C LYS A 53 1.67 0.55 16.90
N ARG A 54 2.77 1.27 17.22
CA ARG A 54 3.69 0.95 18.31
C ARG A 54 4.23 -0.48 18.29
N SER A 55 4.53 -0.96 17.10
CA SER A 55 5.13 -2.27 16.86
C SER A 55 6.63 -2.16 16.67
N ALA A 56 7.40 -3.14 17.14
CA ALA A 56 8.74 -3.35 16.61
C ALA A 56 8.65 -3.78 15.15
N ILE A 57 9.61 -3.38 14.32
CA ILE A 57 9.53 -3.55 12.88
C ILE A 57 10.65 -4.44 12.35
N LEU A 58 10.27 -5.44 11.58
CA LEU A 58 11.17 -6.12 10.67
C LEU A 58 10.87 -5.63 9.26
N LEU A 59 11.69 -4.71 8.74
CA LEU A 59 11.58 -4.25 7.36
C LEU A 59 12.34 -5.19 6.44
N LYS A 60 11.66 -5.88 5.54
CA LYS A 60 12.28 -6.65 4.46
C LYS A 60 12.16 -5.84 3.16
N LEU A 61 13.30 -5.43 2.61
CA LEU A 61 13.34 -4.64 1.38
C LEU A 61 12.89 -5.47 0.18
N ASN A 62 12.29 -4.81 -0.81
CA ASN A 62 12.06 -5.42 -2.10
C ASN A 62 13.42 -5.66 -2.80
N PRO A 63 13.64 -6.80 -3.48
CA PRO A 63 14.91 -7.06 -4.18
C PRO A 63 15.35 -5.96 -5.16
N VAL A 64 14.37 -5.25 -5.77
CA VAL A 64 14.66 -4.10 -6.66
C VAL A 64 15.32 -2.94 -5.90
N ASN A 65 15.09 -2.85 -4.59
CA ASN A 65 15.57 -1.78 -3.72
C ASN A 65 16.65 -2.24 -2.73
N ASP A 66 17.25 -3.41 -2.91
CA ASP A 66 18.29 -3.96 -2.02
C ASP A 66 19.49 -3.02 -1.85
N TYR A 67 19.79 -2.22 -2.87
CA TYR A 67 20.84 -1.19 -2.83
C TYR A 67 20.59 -0.07 -1.81
N LEU A 68 19.34 0.08 -1.33
CA LEU A 68 18.97 1.05 -0.32
C LEU A 68 19.25 0.59 1.13
N LEU A 69 19.65 -0.67 1.34
CA LEU A 69 19.90 -1.19 2.68
C LEU A 69 20.84 -0.28 3.51
N PRO A 70 22.02 0.15 3.02
CA PRO A 70 22.89 1.03 3.81
C PRO A 70 22.26 2.39 4.12
N VAL A 71 21.36 2.88 3.26
CA VAL A 71 20.64 4.14 3.48
C VAL A 71 19.64 3.97 4.61
N PHE A 72 18.85 2.88 4.60
CA PHE A 72 17.87 2.59 5.65
C PHE A 72 18.55 2.32 6.99
N GLU A 73 19.66 1.59 7.02
CA GLU A 73 20.46 1.36 8.24
C GLU A 73 20.94 2.68 8.84
N LYS A 74 21.42 3.60 8.01
CA LYS A 74 21.86 4.93 8.47
C LYS A 74 20.70 5.80 8.97
N VAL A 75 19.57 5.81 8.24
CA VAL A 75 18.41 6.64 8.60
C VAL A 75 17.73 6.13 9.87
N PHE A 76 17.69 4.83 10.08
CA PHE A 76 17.07 4.21 11.24
C PHE A 76 18.07 3.82 12.34
N ALA A 77 19.32 4.30 12.30
CA ALA A 77 20.41 3.85 13.18
C ALA A 77 20.02 3.80 14.66
N GLU A 78 19.46 4.88 15.22
CA GLU A 78 19.03 4.93 16.62
C GLU A 78 17.92 3.92 16.95
N PHE A 79 16.98 3.69 16.04
CA PHE A 79 15.91 2.72 16.24
C PHE A 79 16.42 1.28 16.13
N ILE A 80 17.41 1.05 15.25
CA ILE A 80 18.07 -0.26 15.11
C ILE A 80 18.89 -0.57 16.36
N GLU A 81 19.69 0.37 16.83
CA GLU A 81 20.49 0.22 18.05
C GLU A 81 19.63 -0.11 19.27
N ARG A 82 18.46 0.49 19.36
CA ARG A 82 17.48 0.24 20.44
C ARG A 82 16.62 -1.02 20.22
N GLY A 83 16.79 -1.74 19.11
CA GLY A 83 16.03 -2.94 18.81
C GLY A 83 14.59 -2.74 18.34
N PHE A 84 14.20 -1.50 17.99
CA PHE A 84 12.85 -1.23 17.51
C PHE A 84 12.67 -1.52 16.02
N ILE A 85 13.73 -1.46 15.24
CA ILE A 85 13.73 -1.73 13.81
C ILE A 85 14.87 -2.68 13.47
N SER A 86 14.59 -3.62 12.58
CA SER A 86 15.60 -4.41 11.87
C SER A 86 15.31 -4.32 10.38
N VAL A 87 16.36 -4.15 9.55
CA VAL A 87 16.24 -4.09 8.11
C VAL A 87 16.98 -5.26 7.50
N VAL A 88 16.33 -5.96 6.58
CA VAL A 88 16.90 -7.13 5.92
C VAL A 88 16.63 -7.13 4.42
N ASN A 89 17.58 -7.66 3.67
CA ASN A 89 17.41 -8.04 2.29
C ASN A 89 16.89 -9.49 2.19
N GLY A 90 16.46 -9.88 1.02
CA GLY A 90 16.11 -11.24 0.75
C GLY A 90 15.15 -11.40 -0.43
N ASN A 91 15.07 -12.61 -0.91
CA ASN A 91 14.23 -12.99 -2.04
C ASN A 91 12.82 -13.44 -1.61
N LEU A 92 12.07 -14.05 -2.52
CA LEU A 92 10.74 -14.56 -2.28
C LEU A 92 10.71 -15.64 -1.17
N ASN A 93 11.71 -16.50 -1.11
CA ASN A 93 11.78 -17.55 -0.06
C ASN A 93 11.95 -16.94 1.32
N THR A 94 12.76 -15.88 1.45
CA THR A 94 12.88 -15.11 2.68
C THR A 94 11.52 -14.52 3.08
N SER A 95 10.79 -13.93 2.14
CA SER A 95 9.45 -13.37 2.42
C SER A 95 8.48 -14.46 2.88
N ARG A 96 8.45 -15.61 2.21
CA ARG A 96 7.60 -16.76 2.59
C ARG A 96 7.92 -17.29 3.99
N TYR A 97 9.19 -17.37 4.33
CA TYR A 97 9.63 -17.78 5.67
C TYR A 97 9.15 -16.78 6.72
N LEU A 98 9.42 -15.49 6.52
CA LEU A 98 9.09 -14.43 7.47
C LEU A 98 7.58 -14.29 7.68
N THR A 99 6.78 -14.35 6.62
CA THR A 99 5.30 -14.26 6.74
C THR A 99 4.68 -15.38 7.56
N LYS A 100 5.33 -16.53 7.64
CA LYS A 100 4.89 -17.70 8.41
C LYS A 100 5.56 -17.79 9.79
N HIS A 101 6.59 -16.98 10.06
CA HIS A 101 7.40 -17.09 11.28
C HIS A 101 6.59 -16.71 12.51
N ARG A 102 6.72 -17.52 13.58
CA ARG A 102 5.92 -17.38 14.83
C ARG A 102 6.11 -16.05 15.56
N SER A 103 7.29 -15.42 15.45
CA SER A 103 7.60 -14.15 16.10
C SER A 103 7.10 -12.93 15.31
N ILE A 104 6.41 -13.12 14.19
CA ILE A 104 5.74 -12.06 13.46
C ILE A 104 4.26 -12.06 13.82
N ASP A 105 3.77 -10.97 14.37
CA ASP A 105 2.39 -10.83 14.84
C ASP A 105 1.48 -10.21 13.78
N ALA A 106 2.02 -9.31 12.96
CA ALA A 106 1.29 -8.66 11.88
C ALA A 106 2.15 -8.49 10.63
N ILE A 107 1.53 -8.31 9.50
CA ILE A 107 2.19 -8.10 8.21
C ILE A 107 1.66 -6.83 7.58
N HIS A 108 2.55 -5.98 7.07
CA HIS A 108 2.22 -4.91 6.15
C HIS A 108 2.79 -5.22 4.77
N LEU A 109 1.95 -5.11 3.75
CA LEU A 109 2.32 -5.33 2.36
C LEU A 109 1.89 -4.15 1.50
N THR A 110 2.83 -3.47 0.88
CA THR A 110 2.56 -2.61 -0.28
C THR A 110 3.07 -3.33 -1.53
N GLY A 111 2.15 -3.79 -2.38
CA GLY A 111 2.52 -4.66 -3.50
C GLY A 111 1.37 -5.11 -4.38
N SER A 112 1.53 -6.25 -5.06
CA SER A 112 0.53 -6.80 -5.96
C SER A 112 -0.50 -7.68 -5.27
N ASN A 113 -1.68 -7.83 -5.89
CA ASN A 113 -2.71 -8.78 -5.48
C ASN A 113 -2.15 -10.21 -5.41
N TYR A 114 -1.30 -10.59 -6.36
CA TYR A 114 -0.66 -11.91 -6.39
C TYR A 114 0.20 -12.16 -5.16
N THR A 115 0.97 -11.14 -4.74
CA THR A 115 1.77 -11.26 -3.51
C THR A 115 0.86 -11.41 -2.29
N TYR A 116 -0.21 -10.63 -2.20
CA TYR A 116 -1.20 -10.74 -1.14
C TYR A 116 -1.83 -12.13 -1.09
N GLU A 117 -2.29 -12.63 -2.22
CA GLU A 117 -2.92 -13.95 -2.33
C GLU A 117 -1.96 -15.07 -1.91
N ASN A 118 -0.71 -15.01 -2.34
CA ASN A 118 0.32 -15.97 -1.93
C ASN A 118 0.60 -15.93 -0.41
N ILE A 119 0.55 -14.74 0.21
CA ILE A 119 0.74 -14.60 1.66
C ILE A 119 -0.46 -15.17 2.42
N VAL A 120 -1.68 -14.90 1.95
CA VAL A 120 -2.93 -15.24 2.65
C VAL A 120 -3.37 -16.67 2.39
N TYR A 121 -3.26 -17.13 1.13
CA TYR A 121 -3.82 -18.40 0.66
C TYR A 121 -2.76 -19.41 0.22
N ASP A 122 -1.49 -19.04 0.25
CA ASP A 122 -0.33 -19.82 -0.25
C ASP A 122 -0.43 -20.19 -1.74
N ARG A 123 -1.25 -19.48 -2.50
CA ARG A 123 -1.47 -19.63 -3.95
C ARG A 123 -2.13 -18.41 -4.57
N GLU A 124 -2.09 -18.32 -5.87
CA GLU A 124 -2.91 -17.36 -6.62
C GLU A 124 -4.36 -17.82 -6.70
N LEU A 125 -5.27 -16.87 -6.70
CA LEU A 125 -6.70 -17.13 -6.83
C LEU A 125 -7.15 -16.99 -8.30
N THR A 126 -8.14 -17.75 -8.68
CA THR A 126 -8.88 -17.54 -9.94
C THR A 126 -9.81 -16.34 -9.80
N ASP A 127 -10.24 -15.75 -10.92
CA ASP A 127 -11.18 -14.61 -10.90
C ASP A 127 -12.52 -14.97 -10.22
N LYS A 128 -12.96 -16.21 -10.37
CA LYS A 128 -14.15 -16.71 -9.68
C LYS A 128 -13.95 -16.75 -8.16
N GLU A 129 -12.80 -17.18 -7.70
CA GLU A 129 -12.48 -17.25 -6.27
C GLU A 129 -12.31 -15.85 -5.66
N ARG A 130 -11.73 -14.90 -6.39
CA ARG A 130 -11.63 -13.49 -5.94
C ARG A 130 -13.00 -12.87 -5.67
N SER A 131 -14.04 -13.32 -6.36
CA SER A 131 -15.42 -12.84 -6.14
C SER A 131 -16.12 -13.50 -4.93
N LEU A 132 -15.53 -14.53 -4.33
CA LEU A 132 -16.11 -15.24 -3.19
C LEU A 132 -15.71 -14.61 -1.87
N SER A 133 -16.69 -14.26 -1.04
CA SER A 133 -16.44 -13.72 0.32
C SER A 133 -16.08 -14.80 1.36
N THR A 134 -16.11 -16.08 0.98
CA THR A 134 -16.05 -17.22 1.90
C THR A 134 -14.74 -18.01 1.86
N LEU A 135 -13.71 -17.48 1.20
CA LEU A 135 -12.40 -18.16 1.14
C LEU A 135 -11.72 -18.21 2.51
N THR A 136 -11.34 -19.41 2.93
CA THR A 136 -10.60 -19.61 4.17
C THR A 136 -9.16 -19.17 4.02
N LYS A 137 -8.76 -18.19 4.82
CA LYS A 137 -7.37 -17.72 4.90
C LYS A 137 -6.50 -18.77 5.60
N LEU A 138 -5.39 -19.15 5.00
CA LEU A 138 -4.38 -20.03 5.61
C LEU A 138 -3.52 -19.23 6.61
N ASN A 139 -3.07 -18.05 6.21
CA ASN A 139 -2.38 -17.14 7.12
C ASN A 139 -3.42 -16.29 7.87
N LYS A 140 -3.51 -16.53 9.19
CA LYS A 140 -4.49 -15.88 10.08
C LYS A 140 -3.96 -14.60 10.75
N LYS A 141 -2.71 -14.22 10.51
CA LYS A 141 -2.15 -12.98 11.06
C LYS A 141 -2.90 -11.76 10.51
N PRO A 142 -3.02 -10.69 11.28
CA PRO A 142 -3.46 -9.39 10.76
C PRO A 142 -2.59 -8.95 9.59
N ILE A 143 -3.21 -8.63 8.45
CA ILE A 143 -2.50 -8.16 7.26
C ILE A 143 -3.07 -6.81 6.87
N PHE A 144 -2.20 -5.80 6.86
CA PHE A 144 -2.46 -4.48 6.30
C PHE A 144 -1.90 -4.50 4.88
N SER A 145 -2.70 -4.13 3.89
CA SER A 145 -2.25 -4.20 2.51
C SER A 145 -2.68 -2.99 1.71
N GLU A 146 -1.73 -2.45 0.94
CA GLU A 146 -1.96 -1.46 -0.11
C GLU A 146 -1.60 -2.11 -1.44
N LEU A 147 -2.61 -2.30 -2.29
CA LEU A 147 -2.48 -3.05 -3.53
C LEU A 147 -2.65 -2.13 -4.73
N GLY A 148 -2.44 -2.68 -5.93
CA GLY A 148 -2.69 -1.97 -7.16
C GLY A 148 -4.17 -1.66 -7.38
N ASN A 149 -4.45 -0.68 -8.24
CA ASN A 149 -5.81 -0.33 -8.62
C ASN A 149 -5.89 0.09 -10.09
N VAL A 150 -7.11 0.34 -10.57
CA VAL A 150 -7.38 0.69 -11.98
C VAL A 150 -7.29 2.19 -12.22
N THR A 151 -7.53 3.01 -11.22
CA THR A 151 -7.55 4.48 -11.28
C THR A 151 -8.25 5.02 -12.54
N PRO A 152 -9.58 4.82 -12.69
CA PRO A 152 -10.29 5.27 -13.88
C PRO A 152 -10.36 6.79 -13.93
N ILE A 153 -10.10 7.35 -15.12
CA ILE A 153 -10.34 8.75 -15.41
C ILE A 153 -11.63 8.87 -16.19
N ILE A 154 -12.60 9.60 -15.65
CA ILE A 154 -13.91 9.80 -16.28
C ILE A 154 -13.93 11.18 -16.91
N ILE A 155 -14.11 11.23 -18.22
CA ILE A 155 -14.24 12.50 -18.95
C ILE A 155 -15.71 12.90 -18.95
N HIS A 156 -16.01 14.03 -18.28
CA HIS A 156 -17.35 14.59 -18.30
C HIS A 156 -17.64 15.23 -19.67
N PRO A 157 -18.82 14.96 -20.30
CA PRO A 157 -19.18 15.63 -21.53
C PRO A 157 -19.36 17.15 -21.31
N GLY A 158 -18.88 17.94 -22.26
CA GLY A 158 -18.95 19.39 -22.19
C GLY A 158 -18.35 20.05 -23.43
N LYS A 159 -18.47 21.37 -23.51
CA LYS A 159 -17.79 22.16 -24.53
C LYS A 159 -16.35 22.42 -24.07
N TRP A 160 -15.41 21.74 -24.66
CA TRP A 160 -13.98 21.89 -24.38
C TRP A 160 -13.32 22.68 -25.51
N SER A 161 -12.57 23.71 -25.17
CA SER A 161 -11.69 24.38 -26.13
C SER A 161 -10.47 23.50 -26.44
N ASN A 162 -9.84 23.72 -27.57
CA ASN A 162 -8.63 22.96 -27.94
C ASN A 162 -7.49 23.14 -26.90
N SER A 163 -7.40 24.28 -26.23
CA SER A 163 -6.41 24.51 -25.19
C SER A 163 -6.71 23.67 -23.94
N GLU A 164 -7.97 23.59 -23.53
CA GLU A 164 -8.41 22.73 -22.39
C GLU A 164 -8.20 21.25 -22.71
N LEU A 165 -8.57 20.79 -23.91
CA LEU A 165 -8.31 19.41 -24.33
C LEU A 165 -6.82 19.06 -24.27
N LYS A 166 -5.94 19.92 -24.80
CA LYS A 166 -4.50 19.72 -24.73
C LYS A 166 -3.98 19.71 -23.30
N PHE A 167 -4.49 20.58 -22.44
CA PHE A 167 -4.12 20.62 -21.03
C PHE A 167 -4.52 19.33 -20.30
N GLN A 168 -5.76 18.88 -20.47
CA GLN A 168 -6.24 17.66 -19.83
C GLN A 168 -5.54 16.40 -20.37
N ALA A 169 -5.29 16.34 -21.67
CA ALA A 169 -4.53 15.24 -22.27
C ALA A 169 -3.11 15.13 -21.66
N ARG A 170 -2.43 16.27 -21.46
CA ARG A 170 -1.11 16.27 -20.77
C ARG A 170 -1.23 15.79 -19.32
N LYS A 171 -2.26 16.22 -18.58
CA LYS A 171 -2.50 15.73 -17.22
C LYS A 171 -2.73 14.21 -17.16
N ILE A 172 -3.53 13.68 -18.08
CA ILE A 172 -3.79 12.24 -18.18
C ILE A 172 -2.50 11.49 -18.52
N ALA A 173 -1.72 11.99 -19.48
CA ALA A 173 -0.43 11.42 -19.82
C ALA A 173 0.52 11.42 -18.61
N THR A 174 0.58 12.51 -17.86
CA THR A 174 1.37 12.59 -16.62
C THR A 174 0.88 11.59 -15.57
N ALA A 175 -0.43 11.49 -15.36
CA ALA A 175 -1.01 10.53 -14.40
C ALA A 175 -0.70 9.08 -14.76
N LYS A 176 -0.53 8.78 -16.05
CA LYS A 176 -0.13 7.45 -16.54
C LYS A 176 1.37 7.21 -16.46
N LEU A 177 2.17 8.20 -16.88
CA LEU A 177 3.61 8.03 -17.16
C LEU A 177 4.52 8.41 -15.98
N ASN A 178 4.00 9.08 -14.96
CA ASN A 178 4.77 9.40 -13.77
C ASN A 178 5.38 8.13 -13.17
N ASN A 179 6.65 8.20 -12.78
CA ASN A 179 7.42 7.04 -12.33
C ASN A 179 7.36 5.87 -13.33
N SER A 180 7.47 6.16 -14.63
CA SER A 180 7.36 5.19 -15.74
C SER A 180 6.09 4.33 -15.71
N GLY A 181 5.03 4.80 -15.07
CA GLY A 181 3.76 4.09 -14.92
C GLY A 181 3.72 3.06 -13.79
N PHE A 182 4.74 2.99 -12.95
CA PHE A 182 4.81 2.02 -11.84
C PHE A 182 4.09 2.47 -10.56
N ASN A 183 3.46 3.64 -10.54
CA ASN A 183 2.65 4.03 -9.39
C ASN A 183 1.39 3.19 -9.28
N CYS A 184 1.03 2.79 -8.06
CA CYS A 184 -0.22 2.06 -7.79
C CYS A 184 -1.47 2.84 -8.22
N ILE A 185 -1.39 4.18 -8.27
CA ILE A 185 -2.44 5.10 -8.72
C ILE A 185 -2.29 5.54 -10.19
N ALA A 186 -1.41 4.90 -10.98
CA ALA A 186 -1.27 5.22 -12.39
C ALA A 186 -2.59 4.93 -13.12
N ALA A 187 -3.06 5.90 -13.92
CA ALA A 187 -4.30 5.75 -14.69
C ALA A 187 -4.23 4.56 -15.65
N GLN A 188 -5.19 3.64 -15.56
CA GLN A 188 -5.25 2.44 -16.39
C GLN A 188 -6.40 2.48 -17.41
N VAL A 189 -7.48 3.20 -17.11
CA VAL A 189 -8.69 3.27 -17.92
C VAL A 189 -9.13 4.72 -18.07
N ILE A 190 -9.55 5.08 -19.28
CA ILE A 190 -10.20 6.35 -19.57
C ILE A 190 -11.61 6.04 -20.03
N VAL A 191 -12.61 6.58 -19.34
CA VAL A 191 -14.03 6.47 -19.68
C VAL A 191 -14.43 7.72 -20.43
N LEU A 192 -14.80 7.56 -21.68
CA LEU A 192 -15.23 8.64 -22.55
C LEU A 192 -16.76 8.65 -22.70
N PRO A 193 -17.39 9.82 -22.88
CA PRO A 193 -18.81 9.90 -23.16
C PRO A 193 -19.15 9.26 -24.52
N LYS A 194 -20.35 8.73 -24.62
CA LYS A 194 -20.85 8.18 -25.89
C LYS A 194 -20.78 9.24 -27.00
N GLY A 195 -20.25 8.87 -28.16
CA GLY A 195 -20.12 9.77 -29.30
C GLY A 195 -18.91 10.71 -29.25
N TRP A 196 -17.98 10.52 -28.33
CA TRP A 196 -16.75 11.34 -28.22
C TRP A 196 -16.00 11.49 -29.58
N ARG A 197 -15.92 10.39 -30.36
CA ARG A 197 -15.25 10.40 -31.67
C ARG A 197 -16.02 11.16 -32.77
N SER A 198 -17.32 11.39 -32.60
CA SER A 198 -18.15 12.11 -33.60
C SER A 198 -18.06 13.63 -33.50
N THR A 199 -17.34 14.16 -32.51
CA THR A 199 -17.12 15.60 -32.32
C THR A 199 -15.81 16.10 -32.95
N GLU A 200 -15.02 15.22 -33.55
CA GLU A 200 -13.85 15.57 -34.36
C GLU A 200 -14.26 15.91 -35.82
N LYS A 201 -14.98 17.02 -36.01
CA LYS A 201 -15.15 17.66 -37.32
C LYS A 201 -14.88 19.13 -37.17
#